data_d035adc1edb4761940d8010b312cb337
#
_entry.id   d035adc1edb4761940d8010b312cb337
#
_cell.length_a   1.000
_cell.length_b   1.000
_cell.length_c   1.000
_cell.angle_alpha   90.00
_cell.angle_beta   90.00
_cell.angle_gamma   90.00
#
_symmetry.space_group_name_H-M   'P 1'
#
loop_
_entity.id
_entity.type
_entity.pdbx_description
1 polymer ?
#
loop_
_entity_poly.entity_id
_entity_poly.type
_entity_poly.pdbx_seq_one_letter_code
_entity_poly.pdbx_strand_id
1 'polypeptide(L)'
;DIFADNTIKNLESYGIDTEFTNKVPGTSSGVAPIFVDPDSKNRILIIKGANGHLRPEDVDNAAEKLKKCSLIILQLEIALETVYRAIEFGGEHGIPVILNPAPATKNLDFNYVCKCDFFIPNESELEILTGMPVSSIEQIKAAASSLVDKGVKNVIVTMGSRGVMWVSDRDAQIVESFNVDA
;
A
#
# COMPACT_ATOMS: atom_id res chain seq x y z
N ASP A 1 17.83 12.87 11.35
CA ASP A 1 17.09 13.63 12.35
C ASP A 1 16.54 12.72 13.47
N ILE A 2 15.94 13.30 14.50
CA ILE A 2 15.43 12.57 15.68
C ILE A 2 14.32 11.58 15.31
N PHE A 3 13.52 11.86 14.29
CA PHE A 3 12.46 10.95 13.83
C PHE A 3 13.05 9.68 13.21
N ALA A 4 14.09 9.80 12.38
CA ALA A 4 14.79 8.66 11.81
C ALA A 4 15.37 7.75 12.89
N ASP A 5 16.06 8.32 13.88
CA ASP A 5 16.68 7.56 14.95
C ASP A 5 15.64 6.83 15.81
N ASN A 6 14.53 7.51 16.13
CA ASN A 6 13.45 6.91 16.91
C ASN A 6 12.71 5.82 16.11
N THR A 7 12.47 6.03 14.82
CA THR A 7 11.81 5.02 13.96
C THR A 7 12.64 3.76 13.85
N ILE A 8 13.95 3.88 13.57
CA ILE A 8 14.84 2.73 13.48
C ILE A 8 14.86 1.96 14.81
N LYS A 9 15.09 2.65 15.94
CA LYS A 9 15.07 2.01 17.27
C LYS A 9 13.74 1.32 17.58
N ASN A 10 12.63 1.92 17.18
CA ASN A 10 11.31 1.33 17.39
C ASN A 10 11.16 0.04 16.58
N LEU A 11 11.53 0.03 15.30
CA LEU A 11 11.51 -1.16 14.46
C LEU A 11 12.39 -2.28 15.05
N GLU A 12 13.62 -1.96 15.44
CA GLU A 12 14.55 -2.89 16.08
C GLU A 12 14.00 -3.48 17.38
N SER A 13 13.27 -2.67 18.18
CA SER A 13 12.67 -3.13 19.45
C SER A 13 11.59 -4.20 19.25
N TYR A 14 11.00 -4.27 18.05
CA TYR A 14 10.07 -5.32 17.64
C TYR A 14 10.75 -6.47 16.87
N GLY A 15 12.09 -6.48 16.81
CA GLY A 15 12.85 -7.51 16.10
C GLY A 15 12.81 -7.39 14.59
N ILE A 16 12.42 -6.22 14.06
CA ILE A 16 12.41 -5.93 12.61
C ILE A 16 13.83 -5.59 12.19
N ASP A 17 14.29 -6.25 11.13
CA ASP A 17 15.59 -5.98 10.54
C ASP A 17 15.60 -4.64 9.79
N THR A 18 16.50 -3.75 10.15
CA THR A 18 16.61 -2.39 9.61
C THR A 18 17.85 -2.19 8.72
N GLU A 19 18.53 -3.26 8.32
CA GLU A 19 19.79 -3.20 7.53
C GLU A 19 19.66 -2.30 6.28
N PHE A 20 18.50 -2.34 5.62
CA PHE A 20 18.22 -1.54 4.41
C PHE A 20 17.38 -0.28 4.69
N THR A 21 17.26 0.11 5.96
CA THR A 21 16.63 1.39 6.33
C THR A 21 17.69 2.49 6.30
N ASN A 22 17.80 3.19 5.17
CA ASN A 22 18.85 4.16 4.93
C ASN A 22 18.50 5.56 5.48
N LYS A 23 19.50 6.25 6.04
CA LYS A 23 19.42 7.66 6.39
C LYS A 23 19.92 8.51 5.22
N VAL A 24 19.11 9.47 4.77
CA VAL A 24 19.47 10.39 3.69
C VAL A 24 20.05 11.66 4.28
N PRO A 25 21.36 11.95 4.10
CA PRO A 25 21.98 13.17 4.61
C PRO A 25 21.30 14.43 4.07
N GLY A 26 21.09 15.44 4.94
CA GLY A 26 20.51 16.72 4.54
C GLY A 26 19.02 16.71 4.23
N THR A 27 18.33 15.57 4.42
CA THR A 27 16.89 15.44 4.20
C THR A 27 16.21 15.02 5.52
N SER A 28 15.06 15.62 5.84
CA SER A 28 14.25 15.19 6.97
C SER A 28 13.55 13.85 6.69
N SER A 29 13.23 13.11 7.75
CA SER A 29 12.33 11.95 7.64
C SER A 29 10.98 12.35 7.05
N GLY A 30 10.29 11.42 6.42
CA GLY A 30 8.89 11.60 6.07
C GLY A 30 8.05 11.79 7.33
N VAL A 31 7.10 12.73 7.27
CA VAL A 31 6.17 13.00 8.38
C VAL A 31 4.76 13.18 7.85
N ALA A 32 3.79 12.74 8.64
CA ALA A 32 2.37 12.84 8.31
C ALA A 32 1.59 13.43 9.50
N PRO A 33 1.62 14.77 9.72
CA PRO A 33 0.79 15.41 10.73
C PRO A 33 -0.69 15.11 10.51
N ILE A 34 -1.36 14.62 11.55
CA ILE A 34 -2.77 14.29 11.52
C ILE A 34 -3.52 15.35 12.32
N PHE A 35 -4.41 16.06 11.65
CA PHE A 35 -5.31 17.04 12.27
C PHE A 35 -6.67 16.39 12.46
N VAL A 36 -7.16 16.35 13.69
CA VAL A 36 -8.48 15.80 14.03
C VAL A 36 -9.39 16.98 14.35
N ASP A 37 -10.49 17.13 13.62
CA ASP A 37 -11.47 18.16 13.92
C ASP A 37 -12.45 17.73 15.05
N PRO A 38 -13.30 18.64 15.57
CA PRO A 38 -14.26 18.32 16.63
C PRO A 38 -15.26 17.22 16.24
N ASP A 39 -15.48 16.99 14.95
CA ASP A 39 -16.37 15.95 14.41
C ASP A 39 -15.63 14.62 14.18
N SER A 40 -14.43 14.46 14.75
CA SER A 40 -13.55 13.28 14.59
C SER A 40 -13.14 12.99 13.14
N LYS A 41 -13.18 14.00 12.26
CA LYS A 41 -12.68 13.86 10.89
C LYS A 41 -11.18 14.12 10.84
N ASN A 42 -10.45 13.22 10.22
CA ASN A 42 -9.01 13.31 10.06
C ASN A 42 -8.65 14.04 8.76
N ARG A 43 -7.64 14.93 8.87
CA ARG A 43 -6.95 15.53 7.73
C ARG A 43 -5.47 15.25 7.88
N ILE A 44 -4.86 14.64 6.89
CA ILE A 44 -3.47 14.22 6.92
C ILE A 44 -2.68 15.04 5.90
N LEU A 45 -1.61 15.69 6.36
CA LEU A 45 -0.65 16.35 5.49
C LEU A 45 0.58 15.45 5.34
N ILE A 46 0.80 14.92 4.13
CA ILE A 46 1.92 14.01 3.86
C ILE A 46 3.12 14.82 3.34
N ILE A 47 4.24 14.75 4.04
CA ILE A 47 5.53 15.28 3.63
C ILE A 47 6.47 14.10 3.42
N LYS A 48 6.78 13.76 2.17
CA LYS A 48 7.55 12.56 1.82
C LYS A 48 8.94 12.50 2.45
N GLY A 49 9.63 13.65 2.55
CA GLY A 49 11.00 13.69 3.09
C GLY A 49 11.91 12.64 2.44
N ALA A 50 12.66 11.92 3.27
CA ALA A 50 13.59 10.87 2.84
C ALA A 50 12.92 9.72 2.04
N ASN A 51 11.62 9.46 2.24
CA ASN A 51 10.90 8.44 1.47
C ASN A 51 10.93 8.73 -0.04
N GLY A 52 10.97 10.01 -0.44
CA GLY A 52 11.09 10.39 -1.85
C GLY A 52 12.46 10.10 -2.48
N HIS A 53 13.44 9.67 -1.71
CA HIS A 53 14.79 9.35 -2.18
C HIS A 53 15.03 7.85 -2.37
N LEU A 54 14.08 6.99 -2.00
CA LEU A 54 14.20 5.56 -2.27
C LEU A 54 14.12 5.30 -3.78
N ARG A 55 15.10 4.58 -4.32
CA ARG A 55 15.30 4.36 -5.76
C ARG A 55 15.14 2.88 -6.13
N PRO A 56 14.89 2.56 -7.41
CA PRO A 56 14.87 1.16 -7.89
C PRO A 56 16.13 0.38 -7.52
N GLU A 57 17.30 1.02 -7.56
CA GLU A 57 18.59 0.42 -7.21
C GLU A 57 18.66 -0.02 -5.74
N ASP A 58 17.89 0.62 -4.84
CA ASP A 58 17.85 0.21 -3.43
C ASP A 58 17.13 -1.13 -3.27
N VAL A 59 16.15 -1.44 -4.12
CA VAL A 59 15.51 -2.76 -4.20
C VAL A 59 16.53 -3.80 -4.66
N ASP A 60 17.30 -3.50 -5.71
CA ASP A 60 18.31 -4.40 -6.25
C ASP A 60 19.45 -4.64 -5.26
N ASN A 61 19.87 -3.62 -4.52
CA ASN A 61 20.88 -3.72 -3.46
C ASN A 61 20.43 -4.63 -2.31
N ALA A 62 19.14 -4.72 -2.04
CA ALA A 62 18.56 -5.58 -1.01
C ALA A 62 18.22 -7.01 -1.51
N ALA A 63 18.51 -7.33 -2.78
CA ALA A 63 18.03 -8.53 -3.47
C ALA A 63 18.29 -9.84 -2.70
N GLU A 64 19.51 -10.04 -2.17
CA GLU A 64 19.88 -11.28 -1.47
C GLU A 64 19.08 -11.52 -0.17
N LYS A 65 18.55 -10.46 0.41
CA LYS A 65 17.68 -10.53 1.57
C LYS A 65 16.22 -10.67 1.17
N LEU A 66 15.79 -9.89 0.18
CA LEU A 66 14.42 -9.92 -0.33
C LEU A 66 14.05 -11.30 -0.89
N LYS A 67 14.97 -12.00 -1.55
CA LYS A 67 14.76 -13.39 -2.03
C LYS A 67 14.41 -14.40 -0.92
N LYS A 68 14.71 -14.08 0.33
CA LYS A 68 14.39 -14.92 1.49
C LYS A 68 13.04 -14.58 2.12
N CYS A 69 12.40 -13.52 1.67
CA CYS A 69 11.08 -13.10 2.16
C CYS A 69 9.97 -13.95 1.55
N SER A 70 8.93 -14.21 2.34
CA SER A 70 7.74 -14.92 1.88
C SER A 70 6.71 -14.00 1.23
N LEU A 71 6.86 -12.68 1.39
CA LEU A 71 5.90 -11.68 0.95
C LEU A 71 6.56 -10.30 0.87
N ILE A 72 6.18 -9.50 -0.14
CA ILE A 72 6.52 -8.09 -0.25
C ILE A 72 5.25 -7.27 -0.04
N ILE A 73 5.29 -6.26 0.84
CA ILE A 73 4.17 -5.35 1.10
C ILE A 73 4.58 -3.94 0.72
N LEU A 74 3.77 -3.28 -0.10
CA LEU A 74 4.04 -1.96 -0.68
C LEU A 74 2.88 -0.99 -0.46
N GLN A 75 3.22 0.30 -0.39
CA GLN A 75 2.30 1.45 -0.45
C GLN A 75 2.80 2.44 -1.52
N LEU A 76 2.11 3.61 -1.66
CA LEU A 76 2.47 4.64 -2.65
C LEU A 76 3.11 5.89 -2.01
N GLU A 77 3.75 5.76 -0.87
CA GLU A 77 4.42 6.89 -0.18
C GLU A 77 5.87 7.13 -0.63
N ILE A 78 6.38 6.29 -1.51
CA ILE A 78 7.70 6.40 -2.15
C ILE A 78 7.56 6.76 -3.64
N ALA A 79 8.65 6.79 -4.39
CA ALA A 79 8.62 6.99 -5.84
C ALA A 79 7.96 5.80 -6.56
N LEU A 80 7.09 6.06 -7.55
CA LEU A 80 6.36 4.99 -8.25
C LEU A 80 7.30 4.03 -8.98
N GLU A 81 8.40 4.54 -9.57
CA GLU A 81 9.41 3.70 -10.21
C GLU A 81 10.01 2.66 -9.26
N THR A 82 10.17 3.02 -7.99
CA THR A 82 10.68 2.08 -6.97
C THR A 82 9.60 1.06 -6.57
N VAL A 83 8.35 1.48 -6.47
CA VAL A 83 7.22 0.56 -6.26
C VAL A 83 7.15 -0.44 -7.41
N TYR A 84 7.25 0.02 -8.65
CA TYR A 84 7.19 -0.84 -9.83
C TYR A 84 8.36 -1.81 -9.88
N ARG A 85 9.57 -1.35 -9.54
CA ARG A 85 10.74 -2.26 -9.46
C ARG A 85 10.54 -3.36 -8.39
N ALA A 86 9.99 -3.02 -7.23
CA ALA A 86 9.70 -4.00 -6.19
C ALA A 86 8.63 -5.02 -6.61
N ILE A 87 7.61 -4.59 -7.36
CA ILE A 87 6.59 -5.48 -7.94
C ILE A 87 7.25 -6.45 -8.95
N GLU A 88 8.08 -5.93 -9.86
CA GLU A 88 8.80 -6.76 -10.82
C GLU A 88 9.72 -7.75 -10.14
N PHE A 89 10.48 -7.30 -9.13
CA PHE A 89 11.33 -8.17 -8.34
C PHE A 89 10.56 -9.34 -7.71
N GLY A 90 9.38 -9.08 -7.15
CA GLY A 90 8.50 -10.13 -6.64
C GLY A 90 8.13 -11.17 -7.71
N GLY A 91 7.72 -10.71 -8.88
CA GLY A 91 7.39 -11.57 -10.02
C GLY A 91 8.60 -12.39 -10.55
N GLU A 92 9.77 -11.76 -10.66
CA GLU A 92 11.02 -12.40 -11.10
C GLU A 92 11.46 -13.54 -10.17
N HIS A 93 11.15 -13.43 -8.87
CA HIS A 93 11.62 -14.37 -7.85
C HIS A 93 10.50 -15.22 -7.23
N GLY A 94 9.27 -15.13 -7.75
CA GLY A 94 8.13 -15.90 -7.25
C GLY A 94 7.70 -15.52 -5.82
N ILE A 95 7.95 -14.28 -5.41
CA ILE A 95 7.57 -13.75 -4.09
C ILE A 95 6.24 -13.00 -4.26
N PRO A 96 5.18 -13.38 -3.55
CA PRO A 96 3.90 -12.68 -3.60
C PRO A 96 4.02 -11.20 -3.23
N VAL A 97 3.25 -10.35 -3.91
CA VAL A 97 3.24 -8.91 -3.68
C VAL A 97 1.85 -8.43 -3.28
N ILE A 98 1.79 -7.70 -2.17
CA ILE A 98 0.63 -6.92 -1.74
C ILE A 98 0.91 -5.44 -2.04
N LEU A 99 -0.01 -4.78 -2.73
CA LEU A 99 0.00 -3.34 -2.93
C LEU A 99 -1.24 -2.71 -2.29
N ASN A 100 -1.02 -1.88 -1.26
CA ASN A 100 -2.01 -0.94 -0.77
C ASN A 100 -1.81 0.40 -1.49
N PRO A 101 -2.75 0.88 -2.33
CA PRO A 101 -2.59 2.09 -3.14
C PRO A 101 -2.79 3.40 -2.35
N ALA A 102 -2.28 3.47 -1.15
CA ALA A 102 -2.36 4.64 -0.27
C ALA A 102 -1.07 5.49 -0.33
N PRO A 103 -1.17 6.81 -0.58
CA PRO A 103 -2.34 7.55 -1.08
C PRO A 103 -2.61 7.27 -2.56
N ALA A 104 -3.89 7.13 -2.93
CA ALA A 104 -4.25 6.82 -4.30
C ALA A 104 -3.82 7.94 -5.29
N THR A 105 -3.33 7.52 -6.44
CA THR A 105 -2.96 8.41 -7.54
C THR A 105 -3.53 7.92 -8.86
N LYS A 106 -4.04 8.85 -9.68
CA LYS A 106 -4.54 8.56 -11.03
C LYS A 106 -3.43 8.14 -12.00
N ASN A 107 -2.18 8.39 -11.64
CA ASN A 107 -1.01 8.07 -12.46
C ASN A 107 -0.48 6.65 -12.23
N LEU A 108 -1.21 5.82 -11.46
CA LEU A 108 -0.81 4.45 -11.20
C LEU A 108 -0.90 3.60 -12.49
N ASP A 109 0.20 2.98 -12.88
CA ASP A 109 0.26 2.15 -14.07
C ASP A 109 -0.25 0.73 -13.76
N PHE A 110 -1.41 0.39 -14.31
CA PHE A 110 -2.05 -0.90 -14.11
C PHE A 110 -1.28 -2.07 -14.75
N ASN A 111 -0.37 -1.84 -15.68
CA ASN A 111 0.52 -2.89 -16.18
C ASN A 111 1.41 -3.48 -15.06
N TYR A 112 1.73 -2.67 -14.03
CA TYR A 112 2.42 -3.16 -12.84
C TYR A 112 1.45 -3.70 -11.79
N VAL A 113 0.33 -3.02 -11.54
CA VAL A 113 -0.67 -3.45 -10.55
C VAL A 113 -1.16 -4.87 -10.83
N CYS A 114 -1.40 -5.22 -12.09
CA CYS A 114 -1.82 -6.57 -12.50
C CYS A 114 -0.79 -7.66 -12.21
N LYS A 115 0.46 -7.31 -11.92
CA LYS A 115 1.49 -8.26 -11.49
C LYS A 115 1.42 -8.57 -9.99
N CYS A 116 0.75 -7.73 -9.19
CA CYS A 116 0.56 -7.96 -7.76
C CYS A 116 -0.39 -9.14 -7.52
N ASP A 117 -0.19 -9.85 -6.41
CA ASP A 117 -1.09 -10.93 -6.01
C ASP A 117 -2.32 -10.39 -5.28
N PHE A 118 -2.15 -9.31 -4.50
CA PHE A 118 -3.24 -8.64 -3.82
C PHE A 118 -3.15 -7.13 -3.99
N PHE A 119 -4.27 -6.50 -4.31
CA PHE A 119 -4.43 -5.06 -4.40
C PHE A 119 -5.48 -4.62 -3.38
N ILE A 120 -5.10 -3.76 -2.41
CA ILE A 120 -5.91 -3.51 -1.21
C ILE A 120 -6.26 -2.02 -1.08
N PRO A 121 -7.18 -1.49 -1.90
CA PRO A 121 -7.69 -0.13 -1.75
C PRO A 121 -8.74 -0.05 -0.63
N ASN A 122 -8.93 1.15 -0.08
CA ASN A 122 -10.17 1.51 0.61
C ASN A 122 -11.22 2.03 -0.40
N GLU A 123 -12.42 2.37 0.07
CA GLU A 123 -13.52 2.83 -0.78
C GLU A 123 -13.15 4.09 -1.57
N SER A 124 -12.55 5.10 -0.91
CA SER A 124 -12.16 6.36 -1.55
C SER A 124 -11.05 6.15 -2.58
N GLU A 125 -10.10 5.29 -2.29
CA GLU A 125 -9.02 4.92 -3.21
C GLU A 125 -9.58 4.17 -4.43
N LEU A 126 -10.50 3.24 -4.20
CA LEU A 126 -11.19 2.52 -5.28
C LEU A 126 -11.93 3.48 -6.22
N GLU A 127 -12.67 4.46 -5.65
CA GLU A 127 -13.35 5.50 -6.43
C GLU A 127 -12.37 6.32 -7.26
N ILE A 128 -11.25 6.77 -6.67
CA ILE A 128 -10.22 7.55 -7.37
C ILE A 128 -9.61 6.76 -8.53
N LEU A 129 -9.33 5.47 -8.32
CA LEU A 129 -8.63 4.62 -9.27
C LEU A 129 -9.53 4.12 -10.42
N THR A 130 -10.82 3.94 -10.15
CA THR A 130 -11.77 3.44 -11.14
C THR A 130 -12.61 4.54 -11.79
N GLY A 131 -12.80 5.67 -11.08
CA GLY A 131 -13.77 6.71 -11.45
C GLY A 131 -15.23 6.27 -11.26
N MET A 132 -15.48 5.12 -10.61
CA MET A 132 -16.80 4.57 -10.41
C MET A 132 -17.31 4.88 -8.99
N PRO A 133 -18.64 5.03 -8.78
CA PRO A 133 -19.21 5.27 -7.46
C PRO A 133 -19.04 4.04 -6.55
N VAL A 134 -18.91 4.28 -5.23
CA VAL A 134 -18.65 3.26 -4.20
C VAL A 134 -19.58 3.38 -2.99
N SER A 135 -20.73 4.00 -3.15
CA SER A 135 -21.67 4.30 -2.04
C SER A 135 -22.45 3.08 -1.55
N SER A 136 -22.60 2.05 -2.36
CA SER A 136 -23.28 0.79 -1.98
C SER A 136 -22.37 -0.42 -2.19
N ILE A 137 -22.72 -1.54 -1.57
CA ILE A 137 -22.01 -2.82 -1.72
C ILE A 137 -21.95 -3.26 -3.20
N GLU A 138 -23.04 -3.08 -3.94
CA GLU A 138 -23.12 -3.41 -5.37
C GLU A 138 -22.20 -2.54 -6.19
N GLN A 139 -22.11 -1.24 -5.87
CA GLN A 139 -21.21 -0.31 -6.54
C GLN A 139 -19.75 -0.63 -6.24
N ILE A 140 -19.41 -0.92 -4.98
CA ILE A 140 -18.06 -1.35 -4.59
C ILE A 140 -17.68 -2.63 -5.35
N LYS A 141 -18.59 -3.61 -5.39
CA LYS A 141 -18.37 -4.85 -6.13
C LYS A 141 -18.11 -4.58 -7.62
N ALA A 142 -18.94 -3.74 -8.24
CA ALA A 142 -18.78 -3.38 -9.65
C ALA A 142 -17.44 -2.68 -9.92
N ALA A 143 -17.06 -1.72 -9.07
CA ALA A 143 -15.79 -1.02 -9.17
C ALA A 143 -14.58 -1.97 -8.98
N ALA A 144 -14.63 -2.86 -7.98
CA ALA A 144 -13.59 -3.85 -7.76
C ALA A 144 -13.49 -4.87 -8.91
N SER A 145 -14.64 -5.34 -9.42
CA SER A 145 -14.67 -6.25 -10.58
C SER A 145 -14.06 -5.60 -11.82
N SER A 146 -14.26 -4.29 -12.03
CA SER A 146 -13.63 -3.58 -13.16
C SER A 146 -12.10 -3.60 -13.12
N LEU A 147 -11.50 -3.71 -11.93
CA LEU A 147 -10.05 -3.87 -11.77
C LEU A 147 -9.62 -5.31 -12.05
N VAL A 148 -10.42 -6.29 -11.65
CA VAL A 148 -10.19 -7.71 -11.99
C VAL A 148 -10.27 -7.91 -13.49
N ASP A 149 -11.24 -7.29 -14.18
CA ASP A 149 -11.38 -7.32 -15.64
C ASP A 149 -10.17 -6.70 -16.36
N LYS A 150 -9.45 -5.77 -15.71
CA LYS A 150 -8.18 -5.22 -16.20
C LYS A 150 -6.98 -6.14 -15.95
N GLY A 151 -7.16 -7.24 -15.21
CA GLY A 151 -6.12 -8.23 -14.96
C GLY A 151 -5.58 -8.26 -13.51
N VAL A 152 -6.15 -7.50 -12.59
CA VAL A 152 -5.76 -7.57 -11.16
C VAL A 152 -6.26 -8.90 -10.58
N LYS A 153 -5.36 -9.70 -9.98
CA LYS A 153 -5.69 -11.06 -9.53
C LYS A 153 -6.68 -11.10 -8.38
N ASN A 154 -6.43 -10.30 -7.35
CA ASN A 154 -7.27 -10.21 -6.15
C ASN A 154 -7.39 -8.75 -5.72
N VAL A 155 -8.61 -8.24 -5.63
CA VAL A 155 -8.92 -6.91 -5.10
C VAL A 155 -9.58 -7.09 -3.74
N ILE A 156 -9.02 -6.48 -2.69
CA ILE A 156 -9.56 -6.50 -1.33
C ILE A 156 -9.89 -5.07 -0.94
N VAL A 157 -11.18 -4.74 -0.92
CA VAL A 157 -11.64 -3.38 -0.58
C VAL A 157 -11.92 -3.30 0.91
N THR A 158 -11.22 -2.42 1.62
CA THR A 158 -11.51 -2.16 3.04
C THR A 158 -12.68 -1.17 3.16
N MET A 159 -13.71 -1.52 3.98
CA MET A 159 -14.98 -0.81 4.07
C MET A 159 -15.30 -0.33 5.50
N GLY A 160 -14.26 -0.09 6.30
CA GLY A 160 -14.40 0.32 7.71
C GLY A 160 -15.20 -0.70 8.52
N SER A 161 -16.24 -0.26 9.25
CA SER A 161 -17.08 -1.13 10.08
C SER A 161 -17.87 -2.18 9.29
N ARG A 162 -17.97 -2.06 7.96
CA ARG A 162 -18.58 -3.06 7.08
C ARG A 162 -17.65 -4.22 6.74
N GLY A 163 -16.42 -4.22 7.24
CA GLY A 163 -15.45 -5.26 7.00
C GLY A 163 -14.67 -5.07 5.69
N VAL A 164 -14.45 -6.14 4.95
CA VAL A 164 -13.73 -6.14 3.68
C VAL A 164 -14.50 -6.89 2.61
N MET A 165 -14.37 -6.45 1.36
CA MET A 165 -14.85 -7.17 0.19
C MET A 165 -13.65 -7.70 -0.60
N TRP A 166 -13.56 -9.00 -0.76
CA TRP A 166 -12.61 -9.65 -1.65
C TRP A 166 -13.28 -9.97 -2.99
N VAL A 167 -12.62 -9.62 -4.10
CA VAL A 167 -13.09 -9.91 -5.46
C VAL A 167 -11.92 -10.50 -6.26
N SER A 168 -12.18 -11.58 -6.97
CA SER A 168 -11.26 -12.24 -7.91
C SER A 168 -12.01 -12.61 -9.20
N ASP A 169 -11.32 -13.24 -10.15
CA ASP A 169 -11.91 -13.78 -11.39
C ASP A 169 -12.95 -14.89 -11.13
N ARG A 170 -12.93 -15.50 -9.94
CA ARG A 170 -13.75 -16.69 -9.60
C ARG A 170 -14.85 -16.38 -8.60
N ASP A 171 -14.65 -15.43 -7.72
CA ASP A 171 -15.54 -15.23 -6.57
C ASP A 171 -15.53 -13.79 -6.05
N ALA A 172 -16.57 -13.43 -5.30
CA ALA A 172 -16.66 -12.19 -4.56
C ALA A 172 -17.29 -12.47 -3.19
N GLN A 173 -16.56 -12.17 -2.12
CA GLN A 173 -16.98 -12.44 -0.73
C GLN A 173 -16.85 -11.17 0.12
N ILE A 174 -17.73 -11.06 1.11
CA ILE A 174 -17.63 -10.06 2.19
C ILE A 174 -17.24 -10.80 3.46
N VAL A 175 -16.21 -10.28 4.12
CA VAL A 175 -15.81 -10.70 5.46
C VAL A 175 -16.14 -9.55 6.40
N GLU A 176 -17.02 -9.80 7.36
CA GLU A 176 -17.47 -8.80 8.33
C GLU A 176 -16.34 -8.36 9.26
N SER A 177 -16.41 -7.13 9.76
CA SER A 177 -15.47 -6.63 10.77
C SER A 177 -15.79 -7.22 12.15
N PHE A 178 -14.77 -7.29 13.00
CA PHE A 178 -14.98 -7.56 14.42
C PHE A 178 -15.54 -6.31 15.09
N ASN A 179 -16.57 -6.49 15.95
CA ASN A 179 -17.02 -5.41 16.82
C ASN A 179 -16.00 -5.22 17.95
N VAL A 180 -15.41 -4.03 18.02
CA VAL A 180 -14.52 -3.61 19.10
C VAL A 180 -15.06 -2.34 19.72
N ASP A 181 -15.02 -2.26 21.04
CA ASP A 181 -15.26 -1.00 21.77
C ASP A 181 -13.99 -0.16 21.65
N ALA A 182 -14.05 0.98 20.95
CA ALA A 182 -12.94 1.91 20.71
C ALA A 182 -13.02 3.14 21.62
#